data_73359d98185e89dde1bd6f741841fbf2
#
_entry.id   73359d98185e89dde1bd6f741841fbf2
#
_cell.length_a   1.000
_cell.length_b   1.000
_cell.length_c   1.000
_cell.angle_alpha   90.00
_cell.angle_beta   90.00
_cell.angle_gamma   90.00
#
_symmetry.space_group_name_H-M   'P 1'
#
loop_
_entity.id
_entity.type
_entity.pdbx_description
1 polymer ?
#
loop_
_entity_poly.entity_id
_entity_poly.type
_entity_poly.pdbx_seq_one_letter_code
_entity_poly.pdbx_strand_id
1 'polypeptide(L)'
;MIPDLFAADLAAKPDALADLAAHLRANDPWADAGIDAGTHLVLLGMGSSHYANAVAAARLRTLGVDAVAELASSDLLPAVRPGTVVVAVSASGGSAETLDALSRYAGRCPIVAMTNVAGSAVEADAAEVVSMLAGEERGGVACRSYQHTLALWLDLEARLTGGSAARAAVADVVERTAVASADLLSRRDAWLPELSAFALGPDGTHLVAPARRMSSAQQGALMLREGPRRPAVGCETGDWSHVDVYLTKTTDYRLVLFAGSRWEPALLDWVAKRGSTLVAVGDDVPGAAMSLRYAGDEDDDVRLLSEVLVPELVSSSVWGG
;
A
#
# COMPACT_ATOMS: atom_id res chain seq x y z
N MET A 1 -16.78 9.55 6.71
CA MET A 1 -16.53 8.60 5.60
C MET A 1 -17.84 8.40 4.87
N ILE A 2 -17.83 8.54 3.55
CA ILE A 2 -19.03 8.61 2.71
C ILE A 2 -18.89 7.63 1.54
N PRO A 3 -19.73 6.55 1.47
CA PRO A 3 -19.57 5.46 0.50
C PRO A 3 -19.52 5.92 -0.96
N ASP A 4 -20.46 6.75 -1.40
CA ASP A 4 -20.53 7.23 -2.79
C ASP A 4 -19.30 8.07 -3.18
N LEU A 5 -18.77 8.87 -2.24
CA LEU A 5 -17.57 9.66 -2.47
C LEU A 5 -16.33 8.77 -2.50
N PHE A 6 -16.28 7.70 -1.70
CA PHE A 6 -15.20 6.72 -1.77
C PHE A 6 -15.22 5.99 -3.11
N ALA A 7 -16.38 5.57 -3.60
CA ALA A 7 -16.50 4.98 -4.94
C ALA A 7 -16.01 5.93 -6.05
N ALA A 8 -16.31 7.23 -5.92
CA ALA A 8 -15.81 8.25 -6.83
C ALA A 8 -14.28 8.45 -6.72
N ASP A 9 -13.72 8.40 -5.50
CA ASP A 9 -12.27 8.45 -5.27
C ASP A 9 -11.55 7.25 -5.92
N LEU A 10 -12.14 6.04 -5.85
CA LEU A 10 -11.61 4.86 -6.52
C LEU A 10 -11.67 4.99 -8.05
N ALA A 11 -12.78 5.51 -8.58
CA ALA A 11 -12.95 5.70 -10.01
C ALA A 11 -11.94 6.73 -10.60
N ALA A 12 -11.45 7.66 -9.79
CA ALA A 12 -10.46 8.66 -10.19
C ALA A 12 -9.00 8.15 -10.16
N LYS A 13 -8.73 6.92 -9.69
CA LYS A 13 -7.36 6.37 -9.60
C LYS A 13 -6.59 6.38 -10.93
N PRO A 14 -7.18 5.96 -12.08
CA PRO A 14 -6.43 5.95 -13.33
C PRO A 14 -5.92 7.33 -13.75
N ASP A 15 -6.76 8.36 -13.67
CA ASP A 15 -6.39 9.72 -14.03
C ASP A 15 -5.34 10.28 -13.07
N ALA A 16 -5.52 10.10 -11.77
CA ALA A 16 -4.56 10.55 -10.76
C ALA A 16 -3.17 9.90 -10.93
N LEU A 17 -3.12 8.62 -11.29
CA LEU A 17 -1.86 7.91 -11.58
C LEU A 17 -1.22 8.42 -12.88
N ALA A 18 -1.99 8.68 -13.92
CA ALA A 18 -1.47 9.26 -15.17
C ALA A 18 -0.85 10.65 -14.93
N ASP A 19 -1.51 11.48 -14.12
CA ASP A 19 -0.99 12.79 -13.70
C ASP A 19 0.29 12.65 -12.87
N LEU A 20 0.35 11.69 -11.95
CA LEU A 20 1.57 11.41 -11.18
C LEU A 20 2.70 10.93 -12.08
N ALA A 21 2.45 10.03 -13.03
CA ALA A 21 3.46 9.57 -13.98
C ALA A 21 4.05 10.72 -14.80
N ALA A 22 3.18 11.62 -15.28
CA ALA A 22 3.61 12.84 -16.00
C ALA A 22 4.47 13.75 -15.10
N HIS A 23 4.08 13.92 -13.85
CA HIS A 23 4.84 14.70 -12.87
C HIS A 23 6.23 14.11 -12.61
N LEU A 24 6.33 12.79 -12.38
CA LEU A 24 7.60 12.09 -12.11
C LEU A 24 8.57 12.14 -13.30
N ARG A 25 8.06 12.18 -14.53
CA ARG A 25 8.89 12.39 -15.72
C ARG A 25 9.48 13.80 -15.81
N ALA A 26 8.74 14.79 -15.32
CA ALA A 26 9.13 16.20 -15.42
C ALA A 26 9.93 16.70 -14.22
N ASN A 27 9.75 16.10 -13.04
CA ASN A 27 10.26 16.59 -11.76
C ASN A 27 10.97 15.49 -10.97
N ASP A 28 11.85 15.89 -10.06
CA ASP A 28 12.42 15.03 -9.02
C ASP A 28 11.85 15.45 -7.65
N PRO A 29 10.84 14.74 -7.11
CA PRO A 29 10.25 15.12 -5.84
C PRO A 29 11.19 14.98 -4.64
N TRP A 30 12.32 14.30 -4.81
CA TRP A 30 13.32 14.06 -3.76
C TRP A 30 14.59 14.89 -3.94
N ALA A 31 14.65 15.82 -4.91
CA ALA A 31 15.87 16.53 -5.28
C ALA A 31 16.55 17.19 -4.08
N ASP A 32 15.77 17.84 -3.23
CA ASP A 32 16.25 18.63 -2.09
C ASP A 32 16.08 17.93 -0.73
N ALA A 33 15.64 16.66 -0.74
CA ALA A 33 15.37 15.89 0.48
C ALA A 33 16.63 15.49 1.29
N GLY A 34 17.83 15.67 0.72
CA GLY A 34 19.10 15.34 1.38
C GLY A 34 19.29 13.84 1.65
N ILE A 35 18.62 12.98 0.86
CA ILE A 35 18.66 11.53 1.00
C ILE A 35 19.64 10.93 -0.02
N ASP A 36 20.59 10.14 0.46
CA ASP A 36 21.53 9.36 -0.34
C ASP A 36 21.66 7.92 0.20
N ALA A 37 22.51 7.12 -0.43
CA ALA A 37 22.70 5.72 -0.03
C ALA A 37 23.31 5.54 1.38
N GLY A 38 23.95 6.56 1.93
CA GLY A 38 24.51 6.55 3.29
C GLY A 38 23.55 7.04 4.38
N THR A 39 22.39 7.51 3.98
CA THR A 39 21.38 8.06 4.90
C THR A 39 20.76 6.96 5.77
N HIS A 40 20.59 7.24 7.07
CA HIS A 40 19.75 6.47 7.95
C HIS A 40 18.31 7.02 7.90
N LEU A 41 17.42 6.28 7.26
CA LEU A 41 16.03 6.69 7.07
C LEU A 41 15.13 6.14 8.19
N VAL A 42 14.38 7.05 8.82
CA VAL A 42 13.30 6.72 9.75
C VAL A 42 11.98 7.14 9.10
N LEU A 43 11.16 6.16 8.71
CA LEU A 43 9.91 6.37 8.02
C LEU A 43 8.77 6.31 9.03
N LEU A 44 8.15 7.46 9.33
CA LEU A 44 7.06 7.56 10.30
C LEU A 44 5.71 7.60 9.60
N GLY A 45 4.72 6.90 10.14
CA GLY A 45 3.36 6.93 9.62
C GLY A 45 2.39 6.13 10.47
N MET A 46 1.10 6.28 10.18
CA MET A 46 0.01 5.53 10.82
C MET A 46 -0.81 4.82 9.75
N GLY A 47 -1.43 3.68 10.06
CA GLY A 47 -2.33 2.95 9.16
C GLY A 47 -1.74 2.74 7.76
N SER A 48 -2.43 3.21 6.73
CA SER A 48 -2.03 3.12 5.31
C SER A 48 -0.61 3.63 5.06
N SER A 49 -0.24 4.76 5.67
CA SER A 49 1.10 5.34 5.55
C SER A 49 2.17 4.42 6.14
N HIS A 50 1.90 3.80 7.30
CA HIS A 50 2.83 2.85 7.91
C HIS A 50 2.97 1.58 7.06
N TYR A 51 1.88 1.06 6.48
CA TYR A 51 1.95 -0.12 5.61
C TYR A 51 2.80 0.13 4.37
N ALA A 52 2.65 1.29 3.73
CA ALA A 52 3.49 1.69 2.60
C ALA A 52 4.96 1.85 3.02
N ASN A 53 5.21 2.50 4.16
CA ASN A 53 6.55 2.70 4.71
C ASN A 53 7.25 1.36 5.04
N ALA A 54 6.53 0.37 5.56
CA ALA A 54 7.09 -0.93 5.91
C ALA A 54 7.64 -1.67 4.68
N VAL A 55 6.89 -1.66 3.57
CA VAL A 55 7.35 -2.22 2.30
C VAL A 55 8.52 -1.41 1.74
N ALA A 56 8.44 -0.08 1.75
CA ALA A 56 9.52 0.80 1.29
C ALA A 56 10.82 0.57 2.07
N ALA A 57 10.76 0.55 3.41
CA ALA A 57 11.93 0.27 4.24
C ALA A 57 12.54 -1.11 3.96
N ALA A 58 11.70 -2.13 3.73
CA ALA A 58 12.19 -3.46 3.39
C ALA A 58 12.91 -3.46 2.04
N ARG A 59 12.35 -2.81 1.01
CA ARG A 59 12.94 -2.67 -0.33
C ARG A 59 14.26 -1.89 -0.28
N LEU A 60 14.29 -0.75 0.40
CA LEU A 60 15.50 0.07 0.57
C LEU A 60 16.63 -0.71 1.25
N ARG A 61 16.32 -1.53 2.27
CA ARG A 61 17.33 -2.39 2.90
C ARG A 61 17.92 -3.44 1.97
N THR A 62 17.17 -3.94 0.98
CA THR A 62 17.74 -4.85 -0.03
C THR A 62 18.77 -4.18 -0.93
N LEU A 63 18.74 -2.85 -1.02
CA LEU A 63 19.70 -2.01 -1.74
C LEU A 63 20.88 -1.55 -0.87
N GLY A 64 20.89 -1.96 0.40
CA GLY A 64 21.92 -1.56 1.36
C GLY A 64 21.66 -0.21 2.06
N VAL A 65 20.53 0.42 1.81
CA VAL A 65 20.12 1.66 2.51
C VAL A 65 19.60 1.30 3.89
N ASP A 66 20.09 1.98 4.91
CA ASP A 66 19.66 1.78 6.30
C ASP A 66 18.30 2.47 6.53
N ALA A 67 17.21 1.73 6.42
CA ALA A 67 15.86 2.24 6.52
C ALA A 67 15.01 1.42 7.49
N VAL A 68 14.27 2.11 8.37
CA VAL A 68 13.30 1.53 9.29
C VAL A 68 11.96 2.23 9.16
N ALA A 69 10.87 1.47 9.28
CA ALA A 69 9.52 2.01 9.32
C ALA A 69 8.95 1.83 10.72
N GLU A 70 8.49 2.92 11.30
CA GLU A 70 7.94 2.95 12.66
C GLU A 70 6.52 3.50 12.69
N LEU A 71 5.71 2.95 13.57
CA LEU A 71 4.44 3.60 13.91
C LEU A 71 4.74 4.93 14.61
N ALA A 72 4.14 6.00 14.13
CA ALA A 72 4.35 7.32 14.73
C ALA A 72 3.87 7.38 16.19
N SER A 73 2.96 6.51 16.61
CA SER A 73 2.50 6.35 18.00
C SER A 73 3.49 5.58 18.90
N SER A 74 4.63 5.11 18.37
CA SER A 74 5.57 4.30 19.15
C SER A 74 6.29 5.12 20.23
N ASP A 75 6.36 4.56 21.43
CA ASP A 75 7.22 5.09 22.50
C ASP A 75 8.71 4.80 22.26
N LEU A 76 9.02 3.84 21.38
CA LEU A 76 10.35 3.30 21.10
C LEU A 76 10.88 3.78 19.74
N LEU A 77 10.77 5.06 19.45
CA LEU A 77 11.30 5.64 18.20
C LEU A 77 12.83 5.57 18.15
N PRO A 78 13.43 5.36 16.96
CA PRO A 78 14.87 5.32 16.76
C PRO A 78 15.57 6.61 17.26
N ALA A 79 16.72 6.45 17.86
CA ALA A 79 17.54 7.58 18.26
C ALA A 79 18.14 8.29 17.04
N VAL A 80 18.25 9.63 17.12
CA VAL A 80 18.97 10.40 16.11
C VAL A 80 20.45 10.07 16.18
N ARG A 81 21.05 9.77 15.04
CA ARG A 81 22.47 9.54 14.84
C ARG A 81 22.97 10.32 13.61
N PRO A 82 24.29 10.46 13.39
CA PRO A 82 24.80 11.11 12.18
C PRO A 82 24.20 10.50 10.90
N GLY A 83 23.74 11.33 9.98
CA GLY A 83 23.10 10.92 8.74
C GLY A 83 21.62 10.49 8.88
N THR A 84 20.98 10.70 10.04
CA THR A 84 19.52 10.44 10.18
C THR A 84 18.73 11.49 9.40
N VAL A 85 17.79 11.00 8.58
CA VAL A 85 16.69 11.76 7.97
C VAL A 85 15.38 11.09 8.35
N VAL A 86 14.43 11.86 8.85
CA VAL A 86 13.07 11.39 9.17
C VAL A 86 12.15 11.75 8.02
N VAL A 87 11.41 10.78 7.50
CA VAL A 87 10.35 11.01 6.53
C VAL A 87 9.00 10.76 7.20
N ALA A 88 8.23 11.81 7.41
CA ALA A 88 6.91 11.74 8.02
C ALA A 88 5.85 11.65 6.94
N VAL A 89 5.15 10.52 6.88
CA VAL A 89 4.09 10.26 5.89
C VAL A 89 2.73 10.41 6.53
N SER A 90 2.00 11.45 6.12
CA SER A 90 0.65 11.76 6.62
C SER A 90 -0.20 12.36 5.51
N ALA A 91 -1.15 11.59 4.96
CA ALA A 91 -1.99 12.08 3.87
C ALA A 91 -2.77 13.36 4.24
N SER A 92 -3.34 13.43 5.43
CA SER A 92 -4.02 14.63 5.93
C SER A 92 -3.08 15.71 6.45
N GLY A 93 -1.83 15.35 6.73
CA GLY A 93 -0.84 16.25 7.34
C GLY A 93 -1.13 16.68 8.78
N GLY A 94 -2.13 16.09 9.43
CA GLY A 94 -2.60 16.52 10.77
C GLY A 94 -2.74 15.39 11.80
N SER A 95 -2.17 14.19 11.56
CA SER A 95 -2.21 13.09 12.55
C SER A 95 -1.49 13.50 13.84
N ALA A 96 -2.19 13.44 14.97
CA ALA A 96 -1.66 13.83 16.27
C ALA A 96 -0.42 13.02 16.66
N GLU A 97 -0.44 11.71 16.37
CA GLU A 97 0.67 10.79 16.63
C GLU A 97 1.89 11.15 15.80
N THR A 98 1.68 11.50 14.52
CA THR A 98 2.78 11.90 13.63
C THR A 98 3.40 13.22 14.10
N LEU A 99 2.60 14.20 14.51
CA LEU A 99 3.08 15.48 15.03
C LEU A 99 3.84 15.31 16.37
N ASP A 100 3.34 14.46 17.28
CA ASP A 100 4.04 14.12 18.52
C ASP A 100 5.39 13.46 18.23
N ALA A 101 5.42 12.47 17.34
CA ALA A 101 6.67 11.82 16.93
C ALA A 101 7.68 12.83 16.34
N LEU A 102 7.22 13.72 15.45
CA LEU A 102 8.08 14.74 14.87
C LEU A 102 8.68 15.69 15.89
N SER A 103 7.94 16.04 16.96
CA SER A 103 8.46 16.88 18.04
C SER A 103 9.72 16.32 18.70
N ARG A 104 9.93 15.01 18.66
CA ARG A 104 11.13 14.32 19.19
C ARG A 104 12.34 14.43 18.27
N TYR A 105 12.14 14.78 16.99
CA TYR A 105 13.18 14.90 15.96
C TYR A 105 13.46 16.36 15.56
N ALA A 106 12.50 17.27 15.77
CA ALA A 106 12.59 18.67 15.40
C ALA A 106 13.87 19.32 15.95
N GLY A 107 14.62 20.01 15.08
CA GLY A 107 15.90 20.65 15.40
C GLY A 107 17.07 19.70 15.67
N ARG A 108 16.89 18.36 15.53
CA ARG A 108 17.91 17.35 15.80
C ARG A 108 18.42 16.63 14.54
N CYS A 109 17.57 16.54 13.52
CA CYS A 109 17.91 15.98 12.20
C CYS A 109 16.97 16.58 11.14
N PRO A 110 17.30 16.48 9.84
CA PRO A 110 16.39 16.84 8.77
C PRO A 110 15.09 16.04 8.82
N ILE A 111 13.97 16.71 8.57
CA ILE A 111 12.64 16.12 8.43
C ILE A 111 12.16 16.39 7.02
N VAL A 112 11.66 15.37 6.36
CA VAL A 112 10.93 15.45 5.09
C VAL A 112 9.47 15.13 5.38
N ALA A 113 8.57 16.02 5.00
CA ALA A 113 7.13 15.77 5.09
C ALA A 113 6.62 15.23 3.76
N MET A 114 6.01 14.03 3.77
CA MET A 114 5.27 13.50 2.63
C MET A 114 3.77 13.62 2.93
N THR A 115 3.07 14.53 2.24
CA THR A 115 1.67 14.84 2.52
C THR A 115 0.87 15.13 1.24
N ASN A 116 -0.45 14.96 1.35
CA ASN A 116 -1.40 15.30 0.27
C ASN A 116 -2.05 16.68 0.45
N VAL A 117 -1.83 17.32 1.60
CA VAL A 117 -2.44 18.62 1.94
C VAL A 117 -1.35 19.65 2.15
N ALA A 118 -1.19 20.55 1.19
CA ALA A 118 -0.21 21.63 1.26
C ALA A 118 -0.51 22.60 2.43
N GLY A 119 0.54 23.07 3.09
CA GLY A 119 0.42 23.95 4.27
C GLY A 119 -0.09 23.27 5.52
N SER A 120 -0.10 21.95 5.55
CA SER A 120 -0.57 21.17 6.70
C SER A 120 0.46 21.16 7.85
N ALA A 121 -0.01 20.77 9.06
CA ALA A 121 0.80 20.83 10.27
C ALA A 121 2.09 20.00 10.20
N VAL A 122 2.12 18.91 9.45
CA VAL A 122 3.31 18.04 9.29
C VAL A 122 4.48 18.78 8.61
N GLU A 123 4.20 19.87 7.88
CA GLU A 123 5.21 20.66 7.18
C GLU A 123 5.93 21.66 8.08
N ALA A 124 5.41 21.95 9.29
CA ALA A 124 5.88 23.06 10.13
C ALA A 124 7.38 23.00 10.46
N ASP A 125 7.92 21.81 10.72
CA ASP A 125 9.34 21.58 11.04
C ASP A 125 10.08 20.85 9.89
N ALA A 126 9.45 20.70 8.72
CA ALA A 126 10.05 20.02 7.59
C ALA A 126 11.09 20.90 6.87
N ALA A 127 12.24 20.32 6.56
CA ALA A 127 13.24 20.91 5.70
C ALA A 127 12.85 20.82 4.22
N GLU A 128 12.05 19.80 3.86
CA GLU A 128 11.57 19.54 2.51
C GLU A 128 10.16 18.92 2.55
N VAL A 129 9.37 19.18 1.51
CA VAL A 129 8.01 18.67 1.36
C VAL A 129 7.87 17.89 0.07
N VAL A 130 7.55 16.61 0.19
CA VAL A 130 7.19 15.73 -0.94
C VAL A 130 5.67 15.67 -1.04
N SER A 131 5.10 16.32 -2.07
CA SER A 131 3.66 16.30 -2.29
C SER A 131 3.21 14.95 -2.86
N MET A 132 2.16 14.35 -2.29
CA MET A 132 1.59 13.10 -2.80
C MET A 132 0.83 13.30 -4.12
N LEU A 133 0.32 14.49 -4.40
CA LEU A 133 -0.41 14.83 -5.63
C LEU A 133 -1.63 13.92 -5.92
N ALA A 134 -2.22 13.33 -4.88
CA ALA A 134 -3.32 12.39 -5.03
C ALA A 134 -4.70 13.05 -5.19
N GLY A 135 -4.75 14.37 -5.16
CA GLY A 135 -6.00 15.13 -5.14
C GLY A 135 -6.79 14.96 -3.85
N GLU A 136 -7.93 15.61 -3.74
CA GLU A 136 -8.79 15.53 -2.55
C GLU A 136 -9.49 14.18 -2.47
N GLU A 137 -9.31 13.43 -1.36
CA GLU A 137 -10.00 12.17 -1.06
C GLU A 137 -11.28 12.46 -0.27
N ARG A 138 -12.38 12.64 -0.98
CA ARG A 138 -13.65 13.10 -0.43
C ARG A 138 -14.42 12.02 0.33
N GLY A 139 -14.14 10.77 0.06
CA GLY A 139 -14.66 9.62 0.80
C GLY A 139 -14.19 9.56 2.26
N GLY A 140 -13.12 10.28 2.57
CA GLY A 140 -12.50 10.31 3.90
C GLY A 140 -11.72 9.04 4.23
N VAL A 141 -11.28 8.31 3.20
CA VAL A 141 -10.47 7.10 3.31
C VAL A 141 -9.27 7.23 2.37
N ALA A 142 -8.07 6.98 2.89
CA ALA A 142 -6.86 7.01 2.10
C ALA A 142 -6.83 5.85 1.10
N CYS A 143 -6.92 6.14 -0.19
CA CYS A 143 -6.86 5.15 -1.28
C CYS A 143 -5.90 5.57 -2.39
N ARG A 144 -6.05 6.80 -2.93
CA ARG A 144 -5.11 7.37 -3.92
C ARG A 144 -3.82 7.82 -3.25
N SER A 145 -3.91 8.52 -2.11
CA SER A 145 -2.75 8.95 -1.34
C SER A 145 -1.87 7.78 -0.89
N TYR A 146 -2.46 6.64 -0.51
CA TYR A 146 -1.73 5.41 -0.24
C TYR A 146 -0.96 4.91 -1.47
N GLN A 147 -1.61 4.84 -2.63
CA GLN A 147 -1.02 4.37 -3.89
C GLN A 147 0.10 5.31 -4.36
N HIS A 148 -0.12 6.63 -4.26
CA HIS A 148 0.89 7.65 -4.59
C HIS A 148 2.08 7.61 -3.63
N THR A 149 1.86 7.33 -2.35
CA THR A 149 2.95 7.10 -1.39
C THR A 149 3.86 5.97 -1.83
N LEU A 150 3.30 4.83 -2.25
CA LEU A 150 4.10 3.71 -2.77
C LEU A 150 4.87 4.09 -4.04
N ALA A 151 4.23 4.79 -4.99
CA ALA A 151 4.88 5.25 -6.21
C ALA A 151 6.06 6.20 -5.92
N LEU A 152 5.89 7.12 -4.97
CA LEU A 152 6.96 8.03 -4.53
C LEU A 152 8.12 7.26 -3.85
N TRP A 153 7.83 6.20 -3.11
CA TRP A 153 8.89 5.34 -2.57
C TRP A 153 9.65 4.58 -3.65
N LEU A 154 8.96 4.09 -4.70
CA LEU A 154 9.63 3.48 -5.86
C LEU A 154 10.50 4.51 -6.59
N ASP A 155 10.08 5.76 -6.70
CA ASP A 155 10.87 6.84 -7.30
C ASP A 155 12.12 7.16 -6.49
N LEU A 156 12.04 7.18 -5.14
CA LEU A 156 13.22 7.31 -4.28
C LEU A 156 14.19 6.13 -4.45
N GLU A 157 13.66 4.90 -4.47
CA GLU A 157 14.45 3.69 -4.70
C GLU A 157 15.23 3.77 -6.02
N ALA A 158 14.54 4.16 -7.10
CA ALA A 158 15.14 4.35 -8.42
C ALA A 158 16.19 5.47 -8.44
N ARG A 159 15.91 6.58 -7.76
CA ARG A 159 16.85 7.70 -7.61
C ARG A 159 18.16 7.26 -6.96
N LEU A 160 18.08 6.44 -5.93
CA LEU A 160 19.25 5.96 -5.17
C LEU A 160 20.07 4.90 -5.93
N THR A 161 19.46 4.18 -6.89
CA THR A 161 20.11 3.06 -7.59
C THR A 161 20.54 3.37 -9.02
N GLY A 162 19.79 4.17 -9.76
CA GLY A 162 20.03 4.35 -11.19
C GLY A 162 19.77 5.77 -11.72
N GLY A 163 19.50 6.70 -10.84
CA GLY A 163 19.29 8.12 -11.20
C GLY A 163 18.13 8.35 -12.16
N SER A 164 18.29 9.27 -13.10
CA SER A 164 17.21 9.72 -13.99
C SER A 164 16.62 8.62 -14.89
N ALA A 165 17.44 7.69 -15.36
CA ALA A 165 16.97 6.59 -16.22
C ALA A 165 16.09 5.59 -15.44
N ALA A 166 16.47 5.24 -14.22
CA ALA A 166 15.66 4.37 -13.36
C ALA A 166 14.37 5.04 -12.93
N ARG A 167 14.41 6.35 -12.64
CA ARG A 167 13.20 7.14 -12.32
C ARG A 167 12.22 7.20 -13.50
N ALA A 168 12.73 7.36 -14.73
CA ALA A 168 11.87 7.31 -15.91
C ALA A 168 11.15 5.94 -16.03
N ALA A 169 11.84 4.83 -15.71
CA ALA A 169 11.22 3.51 -15.69
C ALA A 169 10.12 3.40 -14.60
N VAL A 170 10.29 4.04 -13.44
CA VAL A 170 9.23 4.09 -12.42
C VAL A 170 8.02 4.88 -12.92
N ALA A 171 8.21 6.01 -13.60
CA ALA A 171 7.10 6.75 -14.20
C ALA A 171 6.33 5.88 -15.22
N ASP A 172 7.02 5.01 -15.98
CA ASP A 172 6.38 4.03 -16.87
C ASP A 172 5.61 2.94 -16.10
N VAL A 173 6.11 2.50 -14.94
CA VAL A 173 5.38 1.60 -14.04
C VAL A 173 4.09 2.27 -13.55
N VAL A 174 4.15 3.52 -13.11
CA VAL A 174 2.98 4.28 -12.63
C VAL A 174 1.95 4.46 -13.75
N GLU A 175 2.38 4.74 -15.00
CA GLU A 175 1.48 4.81 -16.15
C GLU A 175 0.83 3.46 -16.46
N ARG A 176 1.58 2.36 -16.45
CA ARG A 176 1.00 1.01 -16.60
C ARG A 176 0.03 0.67 -15.47
N THR A 177 0.28 1.17 -14.26
CA THR A 177 -0.64 1.03 -13.13
C THR A 177 -1.95 1.81 -13.36
N ALA A 178 -1.90 2.96 -14.02
CA ALA A 178 -3.12 3.67 -14.45
C ALA A 178 -3.95 2.80 -15.42
N VAL A 179 -3.30 2.15 -16.39
CA VAL A 179 -3.96 1.20 -17.31
C VAL A 179 -4.53 0.00 -16.56
N ALA A 180 -3.78 -0.60 -15.62
CA ALA A 180 -4.24 -1.70 -14.78
C ALA A 180 -5.49 -1.33 -13.96
N SER A 181 -5.47 -0.14 -13.36
CA SER A 181 -6.60 0.38 -12.59
C SER A 181 -7.83 0.63 -13.47
N ALA A 182 -7.64 1.19 -14.68
CA ALA A 182 -8.71 1.38 -15.64
C ALA A 182 -9.31 0.04 -16.13
N ASP A 183 -8.47 -0.98 -16.36
CA ASP A 183 -8.93 -2.31 -16.74
C ASP A 183 -9.79 -2.94 -15.63
N LEU A 184 -9.33 -2.95 -14.40
CA LEU A 184 -10.09 -3.45 -13.24
C LEU A 184 -11.44 -2.74 -13.09
N LEU A 185 -11.45 -1.41 -13.18
CA LEU A 185 -12.67 -0.59 -13.06
C LEU A 185 -13.66 -0.83 -14.20
N SER A 186 -13.18 -0.89 -15.44
CA SER A 186 -14.03 -1.04 -16.62
C SER A 186 -14.76 -2.39 -16.67
N ARG A 187 -14.15 -3.43 -16.12
CA ARG A 187 -14.67 -4.81 -16.06
C ARG A 187 -15.31 -5.17 -14.72
N ARG A 188 -15.38 -4.24 -13.77
CA ARG A 188 -15.79 -4.52 -12.38
C ARG A 188 -17.15 -5.25 -12.29
N ASP A 189 -18.11 -4.93 -13.13
CA ASP A 189 -19.44 -5.53 -13.09
C ASP A 189 -19.43 -7.02 -13.47
N ALA A 190 -18.39 -7.46 -14.18
CA ALA A 190 -18.22 -8.87 -14.59
C ALA A 190 -17.55 -9.72 -13.50
N TRP A 191 -16.71 -9.14 -12.64
CA TRP A 191 -15.95 -9.93 -11.66
C TRP A 191 -16.27 -9.61 -10.19
N LEU A 192 -16.65 -8.37 -9.88
CA LEU A 192 -16.79 -7.91 -8.50
C LEU A 192 -17.90 -8.64 -7.71
N PRO A 193 -19.10 -8.91 -8.27
CA PRO A 193 -20.14 -9.62 -7.53
C PRO A 193 -19.71 -11.02 -7.11
N GLU A 194 -19.11 -11.78 -8.01
CA GLU A 194 -18.67 -13.15 -7.77
C GLU A 194 -17.49 -13.18 -6.80
N LEU A 195 -16.47 -12.34 -7.03
CA LEU A 195 -15.32 -12.22 -6.14
C LEU A 195 -15.75 -11.84 -4.72
N SER A 196 -16.66 -10.89 -4.58
CA SER A 196 -17.20 -10.47 -3.28
C SER A 196 -17.93 -11.62 -2.57
N ALA A 197 -18.69 -12.43 -3.30
CA ALA A 197 -19.39 -13.58 -2.73
C ALA A 197 -18.41 -14.66 -2.19
N PHE A 198 -17.26 -14.84 -2.83
CA PHE A 198 -16.22 -15.75 -2.34
C PHE A 198 -15.38 -15.13 -1.21
N ALA A 199 -15.03 -13.87 -1.32
CA ALA A 199 -14.12 -13.20 -0.37
C ALA A 199 -14.78 -12.89 0.99
N LEU A 200 -16.08 -12.54 0.98
CA LEU A 200 -16.78 -12.09 2.18
C LEU A 200 -17.48 -13.25 2.88
N GLY A 201 -17.00 -13.66 4.03
CA GLY A 201 -17.57 -14.71 4.86
C GLY A 201 -18.11 -14.21 6.20
N PRO A 202 -18.81 -15.06 6.96
CA PRO A 202 -19.33 -14.72 8.29
C PRO A 202 -18.21 -14.52 9.32
N ASP A 203 -17.09 -15.23 9.16
CA ASP A 203 -15.96 -15.18 10.08
C ASP A 203 -14.87 -14.18 9.66
N GLY A 204 -15.15 -13.36 8.64
CA GLY A 204 -14.25 -12.33 8.12
C GLY A 204 -13.55 -12.70 6.83
N THR A 205 -12.62 -11.84 6.41
CA THR A 205 -11.82 -12.00 5.19
C THR A 205 -10.35 -11.94 5.54
N HIS A 206 -9.57 -12.89 5.04
CA HIS A 206 -8.13 -12.97 5.23
C HIS A 206 -7.44 -12.63 3.91
N LEU A 207 -6.60 -11.59 3.93
CA LEU A 207 -5.86 -11.18 2.75
C LEU A 207 -4.40 -11.58 2.93
N VAL A 208 -3.83 -12.23 1.91
CA VAL A 208 -2.47 -12.76 2.00
C VAL A 208 -1.66 -12.28 0.81
N ALA A 209 -0.46 -11.79 1.08
CA ALA A 209 0.44 -11.27 0.07
C ALA A 209 1.89 -11.69 0.32
N PRO A 210 2.76 -11.73 -0.71
CA PRO A 210 4.20 -11.87 -0.48
C PRO A 210 4.75 -10.68 0.30
N ALA A 211 5.81 -10.88 1.10
CA ALA A 211 6.42 -9.86 1.95
C ALA A 211 6.68 -8.53 1.22
N ARG A 212 7.14 -8.60 -0.04
CA ARG A 212 7.42 -7.42 -0.87
C ARG A 212 6.20 -6.61 -1.30
N ARG A 213 4.98 -7.16 -1.11
CA ARG A 213 3.68 -6.51 -1.34
C ARG A 213 2.73 -6.65 -0.13
N MET A 214 3.28 -6.89 1.05
CA MET A 214 2.49 -7.08 2.28
C MET A 214 1.54 -5.90 2.54
N SER A 215 1.91 -4.70 2.13
CA SER A 215 1.06 -3.51 2.24
C SER A 215 -0.28 -3.66 1.52
N SER A 216 -0.36 -4.43 0.43
CA SER A 216 -1.63 -4.69 -0.28
C SER A 216 -2.60 -5.50 0.59
N ALA A 217 -2.12 -6.53 1.29
CA ALA A 217 -2.93 -7.31 2.22
C ALA A 217 -3.38 -6.48 3.43
N GLN A 218 -2.46 -5.70 3.99
CA GLN A 218 -2.75 -4.84 5.15
C GLN A 218 -3.74 -3.73 4.81
N GLN A 219 -3.54 -3.04 3.68
CA GLN A 219 -4.44 -1.99 3.21
C GLN A 219 -5.80 -2.54 2.82
N GLY A 220 -5.86 -3.68 2.11
CA GLY A 220 -7.12 -4.32 1.77
C GLY A 220 -7.92 -4.72 3.02
N ALA A 221 -7.26 -5.27 4.04
CA ALA A 221 -7.88 -5.57 5.31
C ALA A 221 -8.37 -4.31 6.05
N LEU A 222 -7.60 -3.22 5.96
CA LEU A 222 -7.99 -1.92 6.53
C LEU A 222 -9.26 -1.41 5.86
N MET A 223 -9.35 -1.45 4.52
CA MET A 223 -10.52 -0.98 3.78
C MET A 223 -11.81 -1.72 4.18
N LEU A 224 -11.73 -3.04 4.36
CA LEU A 224 -12.88 -3.82 4.84
C LEU A 224 -13.29 -3.47 6.28
N ARG A 225 -12.34 -3.09 7.12
CA ARG A 225 -12.62 -2.65 8.51
C ARG A 225 -13.13 -1.23 8.60
N GLU A 226 -12.58 -0.30 7.83
CA GLU A 226 -12.96 1.12 7.84
C GLU A 226 -14.32 1.39 7.19
N GLY A 227 -14.54 0.83 6.02
CA GLY A 227 -15.74 1.02 5.24
C GLY A 227 -16.91 0.22 5.79
N PRO A 228 -17.13 -1.02 5.37
CA PRO A 228 -18.26 -1.84 5.76
C PRO A 228 -18.16 -2.39 7.19
N ARG A 229 -17.08 -2.11 7.93
CA ARG A 229 -16.84 -2.55 9.31
C ARG A 229 -16.88 -4.06 9.48
N ARG A 230 -16.31 -4.77 8.52
CA ARG A 230 -16.20 -6.23 8.54
C ARG A 230 -14.84 -6.67 9.10
N PRO A 231 -14.78 -7.76 9.87
CA PRO A 231 -13.51 -8.34 10.30
C PRO A 231 -12.65 -8.70 9.09
N ALA A 232 -11.39 -8.25 9.09
CA ALA A 232 -10.43 -8.61 8.07
C ALA A 232 -8.99 -8.55 8.62
N VAL A 233 -8.14 -9.43 8.14
CA VAL A 233 -6.73 -9.56 8.56
C VAL A 233 -5.84 -9.63 7.32
N GLY A 234 -4.68 -8.97 7.36
CA GLY A 234 -3.62 -9.11 6.37
C GLY A 234 -2.47 -9.93 6.93
N CYS A 235 -1.99 -10.93 6.17
CA CYS A 235 -0.90 -11.82 6.56
C CYS A 235 0.12 -11.98 5.42
N GLU A 236 1.40 -12.26 5.75
CA GLU A 236 2.40 -12.62 4.76
C GLU A 236 2.24 -14.10 4.37
N THR A 237 2.49 -14.44 3.08
CA THR A 237 2.21 -15.78 2.54
C THR A 237 2.96 -16.91 3.26
N GLY A 238 4.24 -16.70 3.61
CA GLY A 238 5.03 -17.71 4.32
C GLY A 238 4.65 -17.80 5.80
N ASP A 239 4.40 -16.65 6.44
CA ASP A 239 3.99 -16.59 7.84
C ASP A 239 2.58 -17.15 8.06
N TRP A 240 1.71 -17.09 7.06
CA TRP A 240 0.37 -17.64 7.10
C TRP A 240 0.32 -19.09 7.61
N SER A 241 1.25 -19.93 7.19
CA SER A 241 1.34 -21.33 7.62
C SER A 241 1.70 -21.51 9.10
N HIS A 242 2.14 -20.46 9.76
CA HIS A 242 2.52 -20.44 11.18
C HIS A 242 1.48 -19.75 12.07
N VAL A 243 0.61 -18.91 11.48
CA VAL A 243 -0.35 -18.06 12.21
C VAL A 243 -1.78 -18.41 11.81
N ASP A 244 -2.20 -18.03 10.61
CA ASP A 244 -3.61 -18.07 10.19
C ASP A 244 -4.11 -19.46 9.82
N VAL A 245 -3.24 -20.39 9.42
CA VAL A 245 -3.60 -21.78 9.06
C VAL A 245 -4.45 -22.47 10.13
N TYR A 246 -4.28 -22.09 11.40
CA TYR A 246 -5.05 -22.70 12.51
C TYR A 246 -6.53 -22.32 12.47
N LEU A 247 -6.88 -21.14 11.97
CA LEU A 247 -8.25 -20.67 11.82
C LEU A 247 -9.04 -21.49 10.80
N THR A 248 -8.37 -22.07 9.81
CA THR A 248 -9.01 -22.93 8.78
C THR A 248 -9.68 -24.18 9.32
N LYS A 249 -9.47 -24.52 10.60
CA LYS A 249 -10.07 -25.70 11.25
C LYS A 249 -11.48 -25.45 11.75
N THR A 250 -11.82 -24.23 12.09
CA THR A 250 -13.01 -23.92 12.89
C THR A 250 -13.85 -22.77 12.34
N THR A 251 -13.37 -22.10 11.30
CA THR A 251 -14.06 -20.96 10.69
C THR A 251 -14.43 -21.26 9.23
N ASP A 252 -15.41 -20.54 8.69
CA ASP A 252 -15.60 -20.39 7.24
C ASP A 252 -14.50 -19.47 6.69
N TYR A 253 -13.32 -20.08 6.47
CA TYR A 253 -12.11 -19.35 6.15
C TYR A 253 -12.12 -18.87 4.70
N ARG A 254 -12.18 -17.56 4.52
CA ARG A 254 -12.22 -16.88 3.23
C ARG A 254 -10.89 -16.15 2.98
N LEU A 255 -10.18 -16.55 1.91
CA LEU A 255 -8.84 -16.09 1.59
C LEU A 255 -8.82 -15.34 0.27
N VAL A 256 -8.29 -14.11 0.28
CA VAL A 256 -7.88 -13.38 -0.93
C VAL A 256 -6.36 -13.43 -1.00
N LEU A 257 -5.82 -14.13 -2.00
CA LEU A 257 -4.39 -14.30 -2.24
C LEU A 257 -3.92 -13.34 -3.32
N PHE A 258 -3.03 -12.42 -2.98
CA PHE A 258 -2.23 -11.66 -3.93
C PHE A 258 -1.06 -12.54 -4.39
N ALA A 259 -1.21 -13.17 -5.54
CA ALA A 259 -0.35 -14.25 -5.99
C ALA A 259 1.09 -13.83 -6.28
N GLY A 260 2.05 -14.77 -6.27
CA GLY A 260 3.44 -14.58 -6.65
C GLY A 260 4.45 -14.80 -5.53
N SER A 261 4.07 -15.45 -4.42
CA SER A 261 5.01 -15.88 -3.37
C SER A 261 5.61 -17.26 -3.68
N ARG A 262 6.88 -17.43 -3.40
CA ARG A 262 7.52 -18.77 -3.44
C ARG A 262 6.95 -19.75 -2.40
N TRP A 263 6.20 -19.25 -1.41
CA TRP A 263 5.61 -20.03 -0.33
C TRP A 263 4.16 -20.47 -0.61
N GLU A 264 3.59 -20.07 -1.74
CA GLU A 264 2.23 -20.48 -2.15
C GLU A 264 1.99 -21.97 -2.17
N PRO A 265 2.88 -22.84 -2.65
CA PRO A 265 2.62 -24.28 -2.68
C PRO A 265 2.22 -24.84 -1.31
N ALA A 266 2.88 -24.40 -0.22
CA ALA A 266 2.55 -24.86 1.13
C ALA A 266 1.19 -24.32 1.61
N LEU A 267 0.87 -23.06 1.28
CA LEU A 267 -0.44 -22.46 1.57
C LEU A 267 -1.56 -23.20 0.83
N LEU A 268 -1.40 -23.44 -0.47
CA LEU A 268 -2.40 -24.08 -1.32
C LEU A 268 -2.68 -25.53 -0.87
N ASP A 269 -1.65 -26.26 -0.44
CA ASP A 269 -1.82 -27.60 0.15
C ASP A 269 -2.72 -27.58 1.38
N TRP A 270 -2.57 -26.59 2.26
CA TRP A 270 -3.42 -26.45 3.44
C TRP A 270 -4.83 -26.00 3.10
N VAL A 271 -4.99 -25.03 2.19
CA VAL A 271 -6.29 -24.57 1.70
C VAL A 271 -7.09 -25.75 1.13
N ALA A 272 -6.47 -26.55 0.28
CA ALA A 272 -7.10 -27.74 -0.29
C ALA A 272 -7.48 -28.79 0.78
N LYS A 273 -6.56 -29.08 1.72
CA LYS A 273 -6.82 -30.03 2.82
C LYS A 273 -7.95 -29.61 3.75
N ARG A 274 -8.18 -28.30 3.89
CA ARG A 274 -9.20 -27.75 4.79
C ARG A 274 -10.50 -27.37 4.10
N GLY A 275 -10.53 -27.35 2.78
CA GLY A 275 -11.69 -26.93 1.99
C GLY A 275 -12.01 -25.42 2.17
N SER A 276 -10.98 -24.62 2.46
CA SER A 276 -11.12 -23.18 2.60
C SER A 276 -11.40 -22.53 1.24
N THR A 277 -12.16 -21.44 1.21
CA THR A 277 -12.44 -20.69 -0.02
C THR A 277 -11.27 -19.76 -0.34
N LEU A 278 -10.70 -19.90 -1.53
CA LEU A 278 -9.58 -19.08 -2.04
C LEU A 278 -10.02 -18.31 -3.28
N VAL A 279 -9.76 -17.01 -3.27
CA VAL A 279 -9.75 -16.16 -4.47
C VAL A 279 -8.33 -15.69 -4.72
N ALA A 280 -7.86 -15.78 -5.96
CA ALA A 280 -6.54 -15.31 -6.37
C ALA A 280 -6.62 -14.02 -7.18
N VAL A 281 -5.66 -13.12 -6.98
CA VAL A 281 -5.51 -11.86 -7.69
C VAL A 281 -4.09 -11.78 -8.29
N GLY A 282 -3.99 -11.49 -9.57
CA GLY A 282 -2.75 -11.27 -10.30
C GLY A 282 -2.14 -12.53 -10.91
N ASP A 283 -2.65 -13.73 -10.64
CA ASP A 283 -2.24 -14.97 -11.32
C ASP A 283 -3.34 -16.01 -11.33
N ASP A 284 -3.21 -16.99 -12.22
CA ASP A 284 -4.06 -18.18 -12.24
C ASP A 284 -3.54 -19.20 -11.23
N VAL A 285 -4.29 -19.38 -10.14
CA VAL A 285 -3.88 -20.22 -9.02
C VAL A 285 -4.70 -21.50 -8.98
N PRO A 286 -4.07 -22.70 -9.02
CA PRO A 286 -4.78 -23.97 -8.94
C PRO A 286 -5.60 -24.09 -7.66
N GLY A 287 -6.87 -24.49 -7.80
CA GLY A 287 -7.79 -24.69 -6.68
C GLY A 287 -8.45 -23.41 -6.16
N ALA A 288 -8.16 -22.25 -6.75
CA ALA A 288 -8.90 -21.03 -6.46
C ALA A 288 -10.35 -21.16 -6.98
N ALA A 289 -11.32 -20.69 -6.18
CA ALA A 289 -12.71 -20.58 -6.61
C ALA A 289 -12.85 -19.56 -7.76
N MET A 290 -11.99 -18.55 -7.76
CA MET A 290 -11.88 -17.54 -8.80
C MET A 290 -10.44 -17.02 -8.86
N SER A 291 -9.93 -16.80 -10.08
CA SER A 291 -8.68 -16.06 -10.34
C SER A 291 -8.98 -14.80 -11.14
N LEU A 292 -8.54 -13.67 -10.65
CA LEU A 292 -8.71 -12.35 -11.30
C LEU A 292 -7.38 -11.90 -11.90
N ARG A 293 -7.32 -11.88 -13.24
CA ARG A 293 -6.22 -11.32 -14.02
C ARG A 293 -6.57 -9.92 -14.51
N TYR A 294 -5.58 -9.05 -14.64
CA TYR A 294 -5.75 -7.68 -15.13
C TYR A 294 -4.52 -7.22 -15.91
N ALA A 295 -4.64 -6.11 -16.62
CA ALA A 295 -3.56 -5.59 -17.46
C ALA A 295 -2.32 -5.25 -16.62
N GLY A 296 -1.15 -5.74 -17.01
CA GLY A 296 0.13 -5.47 -16.34
C GLY A 296 0.39 -6.30 -15.09
N ASP A 297 -0.45 -7.28 -14.77
CA ASP A 297 -0.28 -8.15 -13.58
C ASP A 297 0.92 -9.12 -13.68
N GLU A 298 1.65 -9.13 -14.77
CA GLU A 298 2.94 -9.81 -14.90
C GLU A 298 4.10 -9.07 -14.25
N ASP A 299 3.93 -7.76 -13.95
CA ASP A 299 4.95 -6.91 -13.32
C ASP A 299 4.66 -6.72 -11.82
N ASP A 300 5.66 -7.04 -10.98
CA ASP A 300 5.50 -7.01 -9.53
C ASP A 300 5.30 -5.60 -8.95
N ASP A 301 5.89 -4.57 -9.58
CA ASP A 301 5.71 -3.18 -9.15
C ASP A 301 4.35 -2.61 -9.59
N VAL A 302 3.83 -3.04 -10.75
CA VAL A 302 2.44 -2.77 -11.14
C VAL A 302 1.47 -3.43 -10.17
N ARG A 303 1.70 -4.70 -9.79
CA ARG A 303 0.92 -5.39 -8.75
C ARG A 303 0.92 -4.63 -7.42
N LEU A 304 2.11 -4.23 -6.94
CA LEU A 304 2.24 -3.47 -5.69
C LEU A 304 1.34 -2.23 -5.65
N LEU A 305 1.24 -1.54 -6.79
CA LEU A 305 0.47 -0.31 -6.89
C LEU A 305 -1.02 -0.55 -7.21
N SER A 306 -1.41 -1.64 -7.88
CA SER A 306 -2.76 -1.81 -8.43
C SER A 306 -3.63 -2.83 -7.70
N GLU A 307 -3.06 -3.93 -7.16
CA GLU A 307 -3.85 -5.06 -6.65
C GLU A 307 -4.74 -4.71 -5.46
N VAL A 308 -4.37 -3.69 -4.69
CA VAL A 308 -5.18 -3.16 -3.58
C VAL A 308 -6.53 -2.62 -4.02
N LEU A 309 -6.67 -2.18 -5.28
CA LEU A 309 -7.94 -1.71 -5.83
C LEU A 309 -9.03 -2.80 -5.78
N VAL A 310 -8.65 -4.08 -5.81
CA VAL A 310 -9.61 -5.19 -5.72
C VAL A 310 -10.35 -5.21 -4.38
N PRO A 311 -9.70 -5.31 -3.21
CA PRO A 311 -10.40 -5.25 -1.93
C PRO A 311 -11.01 -3.86 -1.63
N GLU A 312 -10.49 -2.77 -2.20
CA GLU A 312 -11.13 -1.46 -2.11
C GLU A 312 -12.50 -1.45 -2.81
N LEU A 313 -12.60 -2.03 -4.00
CA LEU A 313 -13.86 -2.17 -4.72
C LEU A 313 -14.82 -3.14 -4.01
N VAL A 314 -14.31 -4.25 -3.46
CA VAL A 314 -15.11 -5.15 -2.59
C VAL A 314 -15.65 -4.37 -1.39
N SER A 315 -14.82 -3.61 -0.70
CA SER A 315 -15.24 -2.76 0.42
C SER A 315 -16.32 -1.77 0.01
N SER A 316 -16.10 -1.05 -1.10
CA SER A 316 -17.05 -0.06 -1.63
C SER A 316 -18.40 -0.69 -1.98
N SER A 317 -18.42 -1.91 -2.55
CA SER A 317 -19.64 -2.58 -3.00
C SER A 317 -20.59 -3.01 -1.88
N VAL A 318 -20.06 -3.18 -0.66
CA VAL A 318 -20.83 -3.61 0.53
C VAL A 318 -20.89 -2.54 1.61
N TRP A 319 -20.36 -1.34 1.34
CA TRP A 319 -20.37 -0.24 2.26
C TRP A 319 -21.67 0.56 2.13
N GLY A 320 -22.53 0.51 3.14
CA GLY A 320 -23.82 1.21 3.20
C GLY A 320 -25.04 0.30 2.99
N GLY A 321 -24.82 -1.03 2.92
CA GLY A 321 -25.87 -2.05 2.90
C GLY A 321 -26.34 -2.45 4.32
#